data_d2098fbef2425b10b25d7937bc881ecb
#
_entry.id   d2098fbef2425b10b25d7937bc881ecb
#
_cell.length_a   1.000
_cell.length_b   1.000
_cell.length_c   1.000
_cell.angle_alpha   90.00
_cell.angle_beta   90.00
_cell.angle_gamma   90.00
#
_symmetry.space_group_name_H-M   'P 1'
#
loop_
_entity.id
_entity.type
_entity.pdbx_description
1 polymer ?
#
loop_
_entity_poly.entity_id
_entity_poly.type
_entity_poly.pdbx_seq_one_letter_code
_entity_poly.pdbx_strand_id
1 'polypeptide(L)'
;MRRQLAAALLGAALLTGGAQAVAEPTAARYVADEADVLSSETEQYIIDKNQSLFEDTGGEIVVVSVDFMDGMDAADYAMAVAESWGGIGDESLNNGFLLVYAVGENKVWAMAGSGIEDALPASKIEGWLEADFYGGYDAGEYDSATRAFFDDVYGWYESYYGTSAGTVVPSEPGRDFVYYPEPENDFVFAVVGQMGLFLLILLVVVVVCAADGWRYRRYRRRYLLPGMPPPPYVYRPFIFGRPHRP
;
A
#
# COMPACT_ATOMS: atom_id res chain seq x y z
N MET A 1 -32.97 24.71 -5.58
CA MET A 1 -32.23 24.08 -4.44
C MET A 1 -31.73 22.66 -4.71
N ARG A 2 -32.51 21.77 -5.37
CA ARG A 2 -32.06 20.36 -5.66
C ARG A 2 -30.90 20.23 -6.66
N ARG A 3 -30.71 21.18 -7.58
CA ARG A 3 -29.60 21.13 -8.58
C ARG A 3 -28.23 21.54 -8.03
N GLN A 4 -28.16 22.29 -6.97
CA GLN A 4 -26.89 22.73 -6.37
C GLN A 4 -26.31 21.71 -5.37
N LEU A 5 -27.14 20.87 -4.77
CA LEU A 5 -26.70 19.77 -3.90
C LEU A 5 -26.10 18.62 -4.71
N ALA A 6 -26.57 18.38 -5.95
CA ALA A 6 -26.02 17.36 -6.83
C ALA A 6 -24.59 17.72 -7.33
N ALA A 7 -24.33 19.01 -7.56
CA ALA A 7 -22.98 19.45 -7.98
C ALA A 7 -21.93 19.38 -6.86
N ALA A 8 -22.35 19.54 -5.60
CA ALA A 8 -21.45 19.40 -4.45
C ALA A 8 -21.08 17.94 -4.14
N LEU A 9 -21.98 16.99 -4.44
CA LEU A 9 -21.72 15.56 -4.27
C LEU A 9 -20.83 14.99 -5.38
N LEU A 10 -20.89 15.53 -6.60
CA LEU A 10 -19.99 15.11 -7.69
C LEU A 10 -18.56 15.61 -7.51
N GLY A 11 -18.38 16.75 -6.83
CA GLY A 11 -17.04 17.32 -6.57
C GLY A 11 -16.28 16.59 -5.45
N ALA A 12 -16.96 15.90 -4.54
CA ALA A 12 -16.33 15.15 -3.46
C ALA A 12 -15.81 13.76 -3.91
N ALA A 13 -16.32 13.23 -5.01
CA ALA A 13 -15.91 11.93 -5.53
C ALA A 13 -14.59 11.97 -6.34
N LEU A 14 -14.07 13.15 -6.66
CA LEU A 14 -12.85 13.33 -7.46
C LEU A 14 -11.58 13.59 -6.63
N LEU A 15 -11.65 13.53 -5.30
CA LEU A 15 -10.50 13.74 -4.40
C LEU A 15 -10.04 12.45 -3.70
N THR A 16 -10.52 11.30 -4.10
CA THR A 16 -9.80 10.06 -3.81
C THR A 16 -8.62 10.01 -4.75
N GLY A 17 -7.53 10.67 -4.39
CA GLY A 17 -6.22 10.32 -4.91
C GLY A 17 -6.08 8.83 -4.66
N GLY A 18 -6.09 8.02 -5.73
CA GLY A 18 -5.88 6.60 -5.62
C GLY A 18 -4.51 6.41 -4.94
N ALA A 19 -4.51 5.93 -3.70
CA ALA A 19 -3.37 5.20 -3.23
C ALA A 19 -3.21 4.07 -4.24
N GLN A 20 -2.08 4.02 -4.94
CA GLN A 20 -1.77 2.90 -5.82
C GLN A 20 -1.75 1.69 -4.89
N ALA A 21 -2.68 0.77 -5.10
CA ALA A 21 -2.75 -0.44 -4.32
C ALA A 21 -1.58 -1.33 -4.78
N VAL A 22 -0.69 -1.66 -3.89
CA VAL A 22 0.29 -2.74 -4.09
C VAL A 22 -0.29 -4.02 -3.50
N ALA A 23 0.22 -5.17 -3.95
CA ALA A 23 -0.19 -6.46 -3.43
C ALA A 23 -0.08 -6.51 -1.90
N GLU A 24 -1.17 -6.92 -1.24
CA GLU A 24 -1.21 -7.03 0.21
C GLU A 24 -0.61 -8.36 0.69
N PRO A 25 -0.04 -8.40 1.91
CA PRO A 25 0.50 -9.64 2.46
C PRO A 25 -0.62 -10.65 2.68
N THR A 26 -0.40 -11.88 2.23
CA THR A 26 -1.27 -13.01 2.53
C THR A 26 -1.06 -13.52 3.96
N ALA A 27 -1.94 -14.39 4.45
CA ALA A 27 -1.81 -14.99 5.78
C ALA A 27 -0.49 -15.78 5.96
N ALA A 28 0.04 -16.35 4.88
CA ALA A 28 1.33 -17.05 4.87
C ALA A 28 2.54 -16.15 4.73
N ARG A 29 2.37 -14.90 4.30
CA ARG A 29 3.41 -13.87 4.10
C ARG A 29 4.54 -14.21 3.10
N TYR A 30 4.50 -15.33 2.42
CA TYR A 30 5.58 -15.75 1.51
C TYR A 30 5.18 -15.71 0.04
N VAL A 31 3.89 -15.74 -0.25
CA VAL A 31 3.37 -15.69 -1.61
C VAL A 31 2.08 -14.88 -1.68
N ALA A 32 1.99 -13.99 -2.67
CA ALA A 32 0.76 -13.29 -3.03
C ALA A 32 0.58 -13.40 -4.55
N ASP A 33 -0.28 -14.32 -4.96
CA ASP A 33 -0.60 -14.56 -6.38
C ASP A 33 -1.91 -13.88 -6.75
N GLU A 34 -1.87 -12.54 -6.93
CA GLU A 34 -3.05 -11.78 -7.35
C GLU A 34 -3.39 -11.95 -8.84
N ALA A 35 -2.41 -12.40 -9.65
CA ALA A 35 -2.61 -12.70 -11.05
C ALA A 35 -3.23 -14.08 -11.29
N ASP A 36 -3.37 -14.92 -10.23
CA ASP A 36 -3.91 -16.30 -10.28
C ASP A 36 -3.20 -17.16 -11.34
N VAL A 37 -1.85 -17.07 -11.36
CA VAL A 37 -0.98 -17.77 -12.34
C VAL A 37 -0.14 -18.88 -11.73
N LEU A 38 -0.10 -18.98 -10.41
CA LEU A 38 0.57 -20.05 -9.70
C LEU A 38 -0.44 -21.13 -9.28
N SER A 39 -0.02 -22.38 -9.38
CA SER A 39 -0.81 -23.45 -8.81
C SER A 39 -0.71 -23.45 -7.27
N SER A 40 -1.75 -23.94 -6.60
CA SER A 40 -1.73 -24.10 -5.15
C SER A 40 -0.61 -25.03 -4.66
N GLU A 41 -0.11 -25.93 -5.53
CA GLU A 41 1.06 -26.76 -5.25
C GLU A 41 2.34 -25.93 -5.19
N THR A 42 2.51 -24.99 -6.11
CA THR A 42 3.66 -24.07 -6.13
C THR A 42 3.61 -23.11 -4.95
N GLU A 43 2.44 -22.54 -4.64
CA GLU A 43 2.29 -21.68 -3.46
C GLU A 43 2.64 -22.44 -2.17
N GLN A 44 2.10 -23.64 -1.99
CA GLN A 44 2.39 -24.44 -0.81
C GLN A 44 3.86 -24.83 -0.72
N TYR A 45 4.50 -25.12 -1.86
CA TYR A 45 5.93 -25.39 -1.91
C TYR A 45 6.76 -24.21 -1.41
N ILE A 46 6.44 -22.98 -1.87
CA ILE A 46 7.10 -21.75 -1.42
C ILE A 46 6.90 -21.55 0.08
N ILE A 47 5.70 -21.77 0.59
CA ILE A 47 5.36 -21.64 2.01
C ILE A 47 6.17 -22.62 2.85
N ASP A 48 6.16 -23.90 2.50
CA ASP A 48 6.84 -24.95 3.27
C ASP A 48 8.35 -24.74 3.32
N LYS A 49 8.94 -24.33 2.19
CA LYS A 49 10.37 -24.02 2.11
C LYS A 49 10.74 -22.80 2.94
N ASN A 50 9.93 -21.75 2.90
CA ASN A 50 10.19 -20.55 3.69
C ASN A 50 10.10 -20.77 5.19
N GLN A 51 9.20 -21.64 5.66
CA GLN A 51 9.12 -21.96 7.08
C GLN A 51 10.46 -22.52 7.59
N SER A 52 11.03 -23.48 6.88
CA SER A 52 12.36 -24.01 7.24
C SER A 52 13.47 -22.97 7.10
N LEU A 53 13.42 -22.14 6.04
CA LEU A 53 14.39 -21.10 5.80
C LEU A 53 14.39 -20.05 6.92
N PHE A 54 13.21 -19.62 7.33
CA PHE A 54 13.05 -18.63 8.39
C PHE A 54 13.53 -19.16 9.75
N GLU A 55 13.20 -20.43 10.08
CA GLU A 55 13.66 -21.07 11.29
C GLU A 55 15.20 -21.15 11.36
N ASP A 56 15.84 -21.44 10.23
CA ASP A 56 17.28 -21.67 10.17
C ASP A 56 18.09 -20.36 10.05
N THR A 57 17.54 -19.34 9.38
CA THR A 57 18.32 -18.17 8.94
C THR A 57 17.69 -16.82 9.26
N GLY A 58 16.40 -16.79 9.62
CA GLY A 58 15.61 -15.57 9.68
C GLY A 58 15.31 -14.97 8.30
N GLY A 59 15.76 -15.61 7.21
CA GLY A 59 15.53 -15.16 5.84
C GLY A 59 14.15 -15.53 5.33
N GLU A 60 13.60 -14.72 4.45
CA GLU A 60 12.33 -14.95 3.77
C GLU A 60 12.50 -14.70 2.27
N ILE A 61 11.95 -15.58 1.44
CA ILE A 61 11.89 -15.40 -0.02
C ILE A 61 10.43 -15.19 -0.39
N VAL A 62 10.05 -13.96 -0.69
CA VAL A 62 8.68 -13.59 -1.02
C VAL A 62 8.50 -13.55 -2.54
N VAL A 63 7.38 -14.10 -3.00
CA VAL A 63 6.97 -14.08 -4.40
C VAL A 63 5.64 -13.34 -4.52
N VAL A 64 5.59 -12.37 -5.42
CA VAL A 64 4.38 -11.59 -5.70
C VAL A 64 4.12 -11.60 -7.21
N SER A 65 2.95 -12.07 -7.61
CA SER A 65 2.46 -11.95 -8.97
C SER A 65 1.24 -11.04 -9.04
N VAL A 66 1.21 -10.16 -10.05
CA VAL A 66 0.09 -9.25 -10.29
C VAL A 66 -0.20 -9.16 -11.79
N ASP A 67 -1.41 -8.74 -12.16
CA ASP A 67 -1.71 -8.43 -13.55
C ASP A 67 -0.99 -7.16 -14.01
N PHE A 68 -1.02 -6.10 -13.20
CA PHE A 68 -0.49 -4.77 -13.52
C PHE A 68 0.12 -4.12 -12.29
N MET A 69 1.15 -3.30 -12.51
CA MET A 69 1.77 -2.45 -11.49
C MET A 69 1.22 -1.00 -11.50
N ASP A 70 0.06 -0.79 -12.12
CA ASP A 70 -0.65 0.50 -12.18
C ASP A 70 0.21 1.69 -12.65
N GLY A 71 1.13 1.44 -13.58
CA GLY A 71 2.02 2.43 -14.16
C GLY A 71 3.27 2.72 -13.33
N MET A 72 3.48 2.02 -12.22
CA MET A 72 4.74 2.08 -11.46
C MET A 72 5.88 1.40 -12.22
N ASP A 73 7.11 1.84 -11.97
CA ASP A 73 8.29 1.07 -12.32
C ASP A 73 8.37 -0.20 -11.48
N ALA A 74 8.94 -1.28 -12.02
CA ALA A 74 8.97 -2.55 -11.31
C ALA A 74 9.79 -2.48 -10.00
N ALA A 75 10.86 -1.70 -9.99
CA ALA A 75 11.67 -1.48 -8.78
C ALA A 75 10.89 -0.69 -7.72
N ASP A 76 10.20 0.37 -8.14
CA ASP A 76 9.38 1.20 -7.24
C ASP A 76 8.21 0.39 -6.66
N TYR A 77 7.58 -0.46 -7.48
CA TYR A 77 6.52 -1.36 -7.04
C TYR A 77 7.03 -2.37 -6.01
N ALA A 78 8.17 -3.01 -6.26
CA ALA A 78 8.79 -3.95 -5.34
C ALA A 78 9.15 -3.30 -3.99
N MET A 79 9.69 -2.08 -4.01
CA MET A 79 9.95 -1.31 -2.80
C MET A 79 8.66 -1.03 -2.03
N ALA A 80 7.60 -0.59 -2.73
CA ALA A 80 6.32 -0.30 -2.09
C ALA A 80 5.68 -1.56 -1.48
N VAL A 81 5.82 -2.73 -2.13
CA VAL A 81 5.42 -4.03 -1.56
C VAL A 81 6.21 -4.30 -0.27
N ALA A 82 7.54 -4.23 -0.31
CA ALA A 82 8.37 -4.50 0.85
C ALA A 82 8.04 -3.57 2.03
N GLU A 83 7.77 -2.28 1.76
CA GLU A 83 7.35 -1.30 2.76
C GLU A 83 5.96 -1.61 3.32
N SER A 84 4.99 -1.94 2.47
CA SER A 84 3.62 -2.24 2.89
C SER A 84 3.52 -3.51 3.72
N TRP A 85 4.43 -4.47 3.50
CA TRP A 85 4.51 -5.71 4.26
C TRP A 85 5.28 -5.55 5.59
N GLY A 86 5.79 -4.35 5.90
CA GLY A 86 6.55 -4.07 7.12
C GLY A 86 7.97 -4.65 7.12
N GLY A 87 8.54 -4.85 5.94
CA GLY A 87 9.82 -5.51 5.70
C GLY A 87 9.67 -6.99 5.33
N ILE A 88 10.75 -7.57 4.79
CA ILE A 88 10.86 -8.97 4.40
C ILE A 88 12.09 -9.56 5.07
N GLY A 89 11.97 -10.73 5.68
CA GLY A 89 13.01 -11.36 6.49
C GLY A 89 13.10 -10.78 7.90
N ASP A 90 14.16 -11.14 8.63
CA ASP A 90 14.38 -10.64 9.98
C ASP A 90 14.73 -9.15 9.97
N GLU A 91 14.01 -8.34 10.75
CA GLU A 91 14.16 -6.88 10.81
C GLU A 91 15.57 -6.45 11.19
N SER A 92 16.26 -7.21 12.04
CA SER A 92 17.62 -6.88 12.48
C SER A 92 18.69 -7.30 11.48
N LEU A 93 18.40 -8.31 10.67
CA LEU A 93 19.32 -8.85 9.66
C LEU A 93 19.09 -8.25 8.28
N ASN A 94 17.90 -7.73 7.99
CA ASN A 94 17.49 -7.24 6.68
C ASN A 94 17.82 -8.23 5.55
N ASN A 95 17.56 -9.51 5.80
CA ASN A 95 17.97 -10.63 4.98
C ASN A 95 16.83 -11.26 4.17
N GLY A 96 15.82 -10.48 3.85
CA GLY A 96 14.74 -10.91 2.98
C GLY A 96 15.11 -10.86 1.49
N PHE A 97 14.34 -11.58 0.68
CA PHE A 97 14.40 -11.55 -0.77
C PHE A 97 13.00 -11.40 -1.35
N LEU A 98 12.84 -10.60 -2.40
CA LEU A 98 11.56 -10.37 -3.06
C LEU A 98 11.68 -10.58 -4.57
N LEU A 99 10.81 -11.42 -5.12
CA LEU A 99 10.52 -11.52 -6.54
C LEU A 99 9.12 -10.95 -6.79
N VAL A 100 9.01 -9.97 -7.68
CA VAL A 100 7.73 -9.41 -8.15
C VAL A 100 7.66 -9.48 -9.66
N TYR A 101 6.52 -9.90 -10.20
CA TYR A 101 6.30 -9.84 -11.64
C TYR A 101 4.84 -9.50 -12.00
N ALA A 102 4.69 -8.74 -13.10
CA ALA A 102 3.40 -8.33 -13.64
C ALA A 102 3.18 -8.98 -15.00
N VAL A 103 2.25 -9.93 -15.05
CA VAL A 103 2.01 -10.75 -16.25
C VAL A 103 1.43 -9.93 -17.41
N GLY A 104 0.56 -8.96 -17.14
CA GLY A 104 -0.06 -8.10 -18.15
C GLY A 104 0.85 -7.01 -18.70
N GLU A 105 1.94 -6.68 -17.99
CA GLU A 105 2.89 -5.63 -18.40
C GLU A 105 4.26 -6.18 -18.81
N ASN A 106 4.47 -7.47 -18.68
CA ASN A 106 5.75 -8.15 -18.92
C ASN A 106 6.90 -7.48 -18.14
N LYS A 107 6.68 -7.23 -16.84
CA LYS A 107 7.65 -6.64 -15.94
C LYS A 107 8.04 -7.63 -14.86
N VAL A 108 9.31 -7.69 -14.55
CA VAL A 108 9.88 -8.53 -13.49
C VAL A 108 10.87 -7.71 -12.70
N TRP A 109 10.88 -7.89 -11.40
CA TRP A 109 11.91 -7.33 -10.51
C TRP A 109 12.22 -8.31 -9.39
N ALA A 110 13.49 -8.47 -9.09
CA ALA A 110 13.95 -9.24 -7.96
C ALA A 110 14.99 -8.43 -7.17
N MET A 111 14.88 -8.47 -5.84
CA MET A 111 15.76 -7.70 -4.97
C MET A 111 16.08 -8.44 -3.68
N ALA A 112 17.30 -8.24 -3.20
CA ALA A 112 17.76 -8.71 -1.91
C ALA A 112 17.71 -7.58 -0.88
N GLY A 113 17.46 -7.92 0.38
CA GLY A 113 17.55 -6.98 1.49
C GLY A 113 18.97 -6.50 1.73
N SER A 114 19.13 -5.34 2.36
CA SER A 114 20.41 -4.68 2.57
C SER A 114 21.42 -5.49 3.41
N GLY A 115 20.94 -6.47 4.17
CA GLY A 115 21.82 -7.34 4.97
C GLY A 115 22.51 -8.44 4.17
N ILE A 116 22.05 -8.71 2.95
CA ILE A 116 22.60 -9.77 2.08
C ILE A 116 23.00 -9.27 0.69
N GLU A 117 22.73 -8.02 0.33
CA GLU A 117 22.99 -7.48 -1.02
C GLU A 117 24.49 -7.54 -1.42
N ASP A 118 25.40 -7.37 -0.49
CA ASP A 118 26.84 -7.48 -0.74
C ASP A 118 27.26 -8.92 -1.10
N ALA A 119 26.60 -9.92 -0.52
CA ALA A 119 26.87 -11.33 -0.75
C ALA A 119 26.02 -11.91 -1.92
N LEU A 120 24.88 -11.29 -2.20
CA LEU A 120 23.99 -11.62 -3.30
C LEU A 120 23.81 -10.40 -4.22
N PRO A 121 24.81 -10.07 -5.03
CA PRO A 121 24.78 -8.89 -5.87
C PRO A 121 23.74 -9.02 -7.00
N ALA A 122 23.19 -7.89 -7.45
CA ALA A 122 22.18 -7.82 -8.50
C ALA A 122 22.57 -8.59 -9.79
N SER A 123 23.85 -8.61 -10.14
CA SER A 123 24.33 -9.37 -11.31
C SER A 123 24.14 -10.88 -11.20
N LYS A 124 24.16 -11.42 -9.97
CA LYS A 124 23.90 -12.85 -9.73
C LYS A 124 22.40 -13.13 -9.83
N ILE A 125 21.57 -12.25 -9.27
CA ILE A 125 20.11 -12.33 -9.36
C ILE A 125 19.67 -12.28 -10.84
N GLU A 126 20.21 -11.35 -11.61
CA GLU A 126 19.95 -11.23 -13.05
C GLU A 126 20.36 -12.49 -13.81
N GLY A 127 21.51 -13.08 -13.46
CA GLY A 127 21.95 -14.34 -14.08
C GLY A 127 20.97 -15.50 -13.86
N TRP A 128 20.33 -15.58 -12.71
CA TRP A 128 19.28 -16.57 -12.44
C TRP A 128 17.96 -16.24 -13.15
N LEU A 129 17.58 -14.95 -13.19
CA LEU A 129 16.41 -14.54 -13.98
C LEU A 129 16.58 -14.91 -15.47
N GLU A 130 17.76 -14.69 -16.04
CA GLU A 130 18.05 -15.05 -17.43
C GLU A 130 18.07 -16.56 -17.66
N ALA A 131 18.64 -17.33 -16.72
CA ALA A 131 18.82 -18.77 -16.89
C ALA A 131 17.52 -19.56 -16.65
N ASP A 132 16.79 -19.21 -15.58
CA ASP A 132 15.78 -20.09 -15.00
C ASP A 132 14.38 -19.47 -14.93
N PHE A 133 14.24 -18.14 -15.10
CA PHE A 133 12.95 -17.47 -15.01
C PHE A 133 12.38 -17.00 -16.35
N TYR A 134 13.10 -16.15 -17.10
CA TYR A 134 12.52 -15.46 -18.27
C TYR A 134 12.03 -16.40 -19.36
N GLY A 135 12.72 -17.52 -19.58
CA GLY A 135 12.29 -18.49 -20.61
C GLY A 135 10.91 -19.10 -20.33
N GLY A 136 10.65 -19.50 -19.09
CA GLY A 136 9.35 -20.02 -18.69
C GLY A 136 8.30 -18.92 -18.55
N TYR A 137 8.69 -17.77 -18.03
CA TYR A 137 7.82 -16.60 -17.89
C TYR A 137 7.27 -16.15 -19.26
N ASP A 138 8.12 -16.00 -20.27
CA ASP A 138 7.74 -15.62 -21.63
C ASP A 138 6.87 -16.69 -22.33
N ALA A 139 7.02 -17.96 -21.92
CA ALA A 139 6.21 -19.07 -22.42
C ALA A 139 4.85 -19.20 -21.68
N GLY A 140 4.62 -18.41 -20.60
CA GLY A 140 3.45 -18.54 -19.74
C GLY A 140 3.52 -19.74 -18.79
N GLU A 141 4.70 -20.31 -18.59
CA GLU A 141 4.96 -21.43 -17.68
C GLU A 141 5.38 -20.90 -16.29
N TYR A 142 4.50 -20.09 -15.67
CA TYR A 142 4.80 -19.35 -14.46
C TYR A 142 5.17 -20.22 -13.26
N ASP A 143 4.51 -21.37 -13.08
CA ASP A 143 4.82 -22.32 -12.01
C ASP A 143 6.29 -22.79 -12.09
N SER A 144 6.70 -23.28 -13.25
CA SER A 144 8.04 -23.83 -13.45
C SER A 144 9.11 -22.75 -13.33
N ALA A 145 8.87 -21.57 -13.92
CA ALA A 145 9.77 -20.42 -13.84
C ALA A 145 9.95 -19.93 -12.40
N THR A 146 8.84 -19.75 -11.68
CA THR A 146 8.87 -19.28 -10.30
C THR A 146 9.57 -20.28 -9.39
N ARG A 147 9.29 -21.58 -9.53
CA ARG A 147 9.94 -22.61 -8.71
C ARG A 147 11.44 -22.73 -8.99
N ALA A 148 11.85 -22.71 -10.26
CA ALA A 148 13.26 -22.79 -10.63
C ALA A 148 14.05 -21.62 -10.04
N PHE A 149 13.57 -20.40 -10.25
CA PHE A 149 14.19 -19.21 -9.66
C PHE A 149 14.19 -19.20 -8.13
N PHE A 150 13.08 -19.62 -7.51
CA PHE A 150 12.98 -19.74 -6.06
C PHE A 150 14.02 -20.74 -5.51
N ASP A 151 14.21 -21.87 -6.18
CA ASP A 151 15.18 -22.88 -5.77
C ASP A 151 16.63 -22.38 -5.86
N ASP A 152 16.96 -21.57 -6.84
CA ASP A 152 18.27 -20.90 -6.93
C ASP A 152 18.54 -19.97 -5.75
N VAL A 153 17.56 -19.14 -5.42
CA VAL A 153 17.64 -18.22 -4.28
C VAL A 153 17.72 -19.02 -2.97
N TYR A 154 16.88 -20.02 -2.81
CA TYR A 154 16.84 -20.90 -1.64
C TYR A 154 18.20 -21.62 -1.44
N GLY A 155 18.73 -22.22 -2.51
CA GLY A 155 20.03 -22.89 -2.49
C GLY A 155 21.19 -21.94 -2.15
N TRP A 156 21.06 -20.66 -2.55
CA TRP A 156 22.02 -19.66 -2.13
C TRP A 156 21.96 -19.41 -0.61
N TYR A 157 20.76 -19.29 -0.03
CA TYR A 157 20.62 -19.15 1.43
C TYR A 157 21.21 -20.34 2.18
N GLU A 158 20.91 -21.56 1.74
CA GLU A 158 21.50 -22.77 2.33
C GLU A 158 23.02 -22.76 2.27
N SER A 159 23.59 -22.32 1.15
CA SER A 159 25.03 -22.23 0.97
C SER A 159 25.65 -21.13 1.80
N TYR A 160 25.03 -19.96 1.85
CA TYR A 160 25.53 -18.78 2.54
C TYR A 160 25.51 -18.93 4.06
N TYR A 161 24.39 -19.34 4.60
CA TYR A 161 24.22 -19.54 6.04
C TYR A 161 24.77 -20.89 6.51
N GLY A 162 24.73 -21.93 5.70
CA GLY A 162 25.30 -23.24 6.01
C GLY A 162 26.83 -23.23 6.06
N THR A 163 27.49 -22.42 5.22
CA THR A 163 28.95 -22.25 5.28
C THR A 163 29.38 -21.25 6.38
N SER A 164 28.48 -20.37 6.80
CA SER A 164 28.67 -19.46 7.93
C SER A 164 28.47 -20.11 9.31
N ALA A 165 28.21 -21.42 9.36
CA ALA A 165 28.00 -22.18 10.59
C ALA A 165 29.15 -22.17 11.60
N GLY A 166 30.12 -21.25 11.45
CA GLY A 166 31.10 -20.87 12.48
C GLY A 166 30.67 -19.69 13.35
N THR A 167 29.57 -18.99 12.97
CA THR A 167 28.99 -17.91 13.78
C THR A 167 27.51 -18.25 14.02
N VAL A 168 27.29 -19.16 14.94
CA VAL A 168 25.96 -19.46 15.48
C VAL A 168 25.41 -18.14 16.02
N VAL A 169 24.43 -17.55 15.35
CA VAL A 169 23.50 -16.66 16.03
C VAL A 169 22.81 -17.55 17.05
N PRO A 170 22.88 -17.28 18.37
CA PRO A 170 22.26 -18.11 19.36
C PRO A 170 20.76 -18.14 19.09
N SER A 171 20.22 -19.27 18.64
CA SER A 171 18.81 -19.54 18.74
C SER A 171 18.46 -19.43 20.22
N GLU A 172 17.79 -18.36 20.62
CA GLU A 172 17.13 -18.35 21.91
C GLU A 172 16.07 -19.47 21.92
N PRO A 173 16.16 -20.44 22.83
CA PRO A 173 15.17 -21.50 22.92
C PRO A 173 13.89 -20.86 23.47
N GLY A 174 12.86 -20.75 22.65
CA GLY A 174 11.53 -20.42 23.12
C GLY A 174 10.91 -19.18 22.53
N ARG A 175 11.08 -18.92 21.23
CA ARG A 175 10.09 -18.12 20.53
C ARG A 175 9.01 -19.08 20.01
N ASP A 176 8.02 -19.31 20.88
CA ASP A 176 6.68 -19.60 20.42
C ASP A 176 6.37 -18.68 19.25
N PHE A 177 5.73 -19.18 18.21
CA PHE A 177 5.25 -18.43 17.08
C PHE A 177 4.90 -17.02 17.55
N VAL A 178 5.70 -16.03 17.20
CA VAL A 178 5.31 -14.63 17.39
C VAL A 178 4.19 -14.46 16.39
N TYR A 179 2.96 -14.71 16.87
CA TYR A 179 1.76 -14.17 16.25
C TYR A 179 2.02 -12.66 16.19
N TYR A 180 2.41 -12.17 15.01
CA TYR A 180 2.35 -10.75 14.73
C TYR A 180 0.86 -10.43 14.80
N PRO A 181 0.38 -9.70 15.82
CA PRO A 181 -0.97 -9.21 15.78
C PRO A 181 -1.07 -8.47 14.45
N GLU A 182 -2.12 -8.76 13.68
CA GLU A 182 -2.47 -7.91 12.52
C GLU A 182 -2.24 -6.46 12.97
N PRO A 183 -1.55 -5.63 12.15
CA PRO A 183 -1.33 -4.25 12.53
C PRO A 183 -2.68 -3.71 12.94
N GLU A 184 -2.85 -3.53 14.25
CA GLU A 184 -4.07 -2.94 14.79
C GLU A 184 -4.26 -1.69 13.96
N ASN A 185 -5.39 -1.58 13.33
CA ASN A 185 -5.87 -0.61 12.35
C ASN A 185 -5.57 0.87 12.69
N ASP A 186 -4.33 1.19 13.10
CA ASP A 186 -3.89 2.56 13.35
C ASP A 186 -4.04 3.42 12.09
N PHE A 187 -3.84 2.81 10.92
CA PHE A 187 -4.11 3.47 9.65
C PHE A 187 -5.61 3.73 9.46
N VAL A 188 -6.47 2.77 9.80
CA VAL A 188 -7.94 2.95 9.73
C VAL A 188 -8.38 3.99 10.75
N PHE A 189 -7.83 4.00 11.96
CA PHE A 189 -8.12 5.03 12.95
C PHE A 189 -7.58 6.41 12.54
N ALA A 190 -6.40 6.49 11.91
CA ALA A 190 -5.87 7.74 11.39
C ALA A 190 -6.73 8.28 10.23
N VAL A 191 -7.13 7.44 9.28
CA VAL A 191 -7.99 7.81 8.14
C VAL A 191 -9.40 8.15 8.62
N VAL A 192 -9.98 7.37 9.51
CA VAL A 192 -11.31 7.65 10.09
C VAL A 192 -11.26 8.93 10.94
N GLY A 193 -10.19 9.16 11.69
CA GLY A 193 -9.96 10.39 12.44
C GLY A 193 -9.84 11.62 11.53
N GLN A 194 -9.09 11.54 10.45
CA GLN A 194 -8.98 12.62 9.46
C GLN A 194 -10.29 12.87 8.71
N MET A 195 -11.01 11.81 8.31
CA MET A 195 -12.33 11.93 7.71
C MET A 195 -13.35 12.52 8.70
N GLY A 196 -13.29 12.13 9.96
CA GLY A 196 -14.13 12.69 11.03
C GLY A 196 -13.88 14.19 11.21
N LEU A 197 -12.62 14.62 11.24
CA LEU A 197 -12.24 16.03 11.31
C LEU A 197 -12.73 16.82 10.09
N PHE A 198 -12.57 16.25 8.89
CA PHE A 198 -13.02 16.88 7.66
C PHE A 198 -14.54 17.03 7.60
N LEU A 199 -15.29 16.01 8.02
CA LEU A 199 -16.75 16.06 8.13
C LEU A 199 -17.22 17.08 9.18
N LEU A 200 -16.50 17.20 10.28
CA LEU A 200 -16.77 18.19 11.32
C LEU A 200 -16.56 19.61 10.81
N ILE A 201 -15.46 19.86 10.09
CA ILE A 201 -15.19 21.15 9.45
C ILE A 201 -16.28 21.47 8.41
N LEU A 202 -16.65 20.51 7.57
CA LEU A 202 -17.72 20.67 6.59
C LEU A 202 -19.06 20.99 7.26
N LEU A 203 -19.39 20.31 8.35
CA LEU A 203 -20.60 20.57 9.12
C LEU A 203 -20.59 21.99 9.71
N VAL A 204 -19.48 22.43 10.25
CA VAL A 204 -19.34 23.82 10.77
C VAL A 204 -19.54 24.84 9.66
N VAL A 205 -18.93 24.62 8.49
CA VAL A 205 -19.10 25.51 7.30
C VAL A 205 -20.57 25.54 6.87
N VAL A 206 -21.25 24.39 6.80
CA VAL A 206 -22.67 24.32 6.44
C VAL A 206 -23.56 25.04 7.46
N VAL A 207 -23.28 24.87 8.75
CA VAL A 207 -24.04 25.55 9.82
C VAL A 207 -23.83 27.06 9.77
N VAL A 208 -22.61 27.54 9.57
CA VAL A 208 -22.30 28.95 9.44
C VAL A 208 -22.98 29.56 8.20
N CYS A 209 -22.90 28.88 7.05
CA CYS A 209 -23.61 29.31 5.82
C CYS A 209 -25.12 29.35 5.98
N ALA A 210 -25.70 28.35 6.66
CA ALA A 210 -27.13 28.31 6.94
C ALA A 210 -27.58 29.45 7.89
N ALA A 211 -26.79 29.68 8.96
CA ALA A 211 -27.02 30.79 9.90
C ALA A 211 -26.92 32.14 9.19
N ASP A 212 -25.93 32.32 8.34
CA ASP A 212 -25.76 33.56 7.54
C ASP A 212 -26.93 33.75 6.58
N GLY A 213 -27.36 32.69 5.90
CA GLY A 213 -28.53 32.74 5.01
C GLY A 213 -29.84 33.06 5.76
N TRP A 214 -30.00 32.58 7.01
CA TRP A 214 -31.15 32.89 7.84
C TRP A 214 -31.13 34.33 8.34
N ARG A 215 -29.95 34.83 8.78
CA ARG A 215 -29.73 36.22 9.21
C ARG A 215 -29.95 37.18 8.06
N TYR A 216 -29.45 36.86 6.85
CA TYR A 216 -29.68 37.67 5.65
C TYR A 216 -31.16 37.71 5.25
N ARG A 217 -31.90 36.60 5.31
CA ARG A 217 -33.36 36.56 5.05
C ARG A 217 -34.10 37.44 6.04
N ARG A 218 -33.72 37.43 7.33
CA ARG A 218 -34.30 38.25 8.38
C ARG A 218 -34.00 39.73 8.16
N TYR A 219 -32.79 40.08 7.77
CA TYR A 219 -32.36 41.44 7.40
C TYR A 219 -33.17 41.94 6.19
N ARG A 220 -33.23 41.14 5.12
CA ARG A 220 -33.99 41.47 3.88
C ARG A 220 -35.46 41.74 4.18
N ARG A 221 -36.09 40.92 4.97
CA ARG A 221 -37.51 41.10 5.35
C ARG A 221 -37.77 42.37 6.15
N ARG A 222 -36.77 42.85 6.92
CA ARG A 222 -36.94 44.00 7.79
C ARG A 222 -36.62 45.35 7.10
N TYR A 223 -35.70 45.34 6.14
CA TYR A 223 -35.11 46.60 5.65
C TYR A 223 -35.06 46.72 4.12
N LEU A 224 -35.25 45.65 3.37
CA LEU A 224 -35.11 45.68 1.92
C LEU A 224 -36.40 45.47 1.13
N LEU A 225 -37.55 45.44 1.78
CA LEU A 225 -38.83 45.39 1.12
C LEU A 225 -39.42 46.84 1.00
N PRO A 226 -40.25 47.13 -0.06
CA PRO A 226 -40.88 48.40 -0.20
C PRO A 226 -41.69 48.84 1.02
N GLY A 227 -41.48 50.09 1.50
CA GLY A 227 -42.16 50.63 2.67
C GLY A 227 -41.51 50.36 4.01
N MET A 228 -40.33 49.75 4.04
CA MET A 228 -39.60 49.48 5.25
C MET A 228 -38.64 50.65 5.63
N PRO A 229 -38.33 50.85 6.94
CA PRO A 229 -37.39 51.86 7.38
C PRO A 229 -35.98 51.61 6.82
N PRO A 230 -35.16 52.64 6.64
CA PRO A 230 -33.80 52.46 6.13
C PRO A 230 -32.98 51.55 7.07
N PRO A 231 -32.11 50.71 6.51
CA PRO A 231 -31.32 49.82 7.32
C PRO A 231 -30.32 50.56 8.21
N PRO A 232 -30.21 50.24 9.51
CA PRO A 232 -29.27 50.86 10.42
C PRO A 232 -27.81 50.47 10.14
N TYR A 233 -27.60 49.38 9.38
CA TYR A 233 -26.29 48.87 8.99
C TYR A 233 -26.40 48.02 7.70
N VAL A 234 -25.28 47.90 6.95
CA VAL A 234 -25.18 47.01 5.82
C VAL A 234 -24.84 45.62 6.32
N TYR A 235 -25.64 44.61 5.91
CA TYR A 235 -25.37 43.22 6.29
C TYR A 235 -24.05 42.75 5.69
N ARG A 236 -23.16 42.20 6.54
CA ARG A 236 -21.90 41.56 6.11
C ARG A 236 -21.96 40.08 6.43
N PRO A 237 -21.95 39.18 5.43
CA PRO A 237 -21.88 37.78 5.67
C PRO A 237 -20.54 37.36 6.26
N PHE A 238 -20.53 36.27 7.07
CA PHE A 238 -19.32 35.80 7.77
C PHE A 238 -18.28 35.22 6.83
N ILE A 239 -18.67 34.51 5.77
CA ILE A 239 -17.74 33.73 4.93
C ILE A 239 -17.53 34.37 3.56
N PHE A 240 -18.56 34.93 2.93
CA PHE A 240 -18.48 35.50 1.60
C PHE A 240 -19.09 36.93 1.59
N GLY A 241 -18.26 37.91 1.78
CA GLY A 241 -18.75 39.28 1.79
C GLY A 241 -17.79 40.29 1.19
N ARG A 242 -17.86 40.51 -0.14
CA ARG A 242 -17.61 41.85 -0.65
C ARG A 242 -18.89 42.65 -0.44
N PRO A 243 -18.87 43.83 0.20
CA PRO A 243 -20.06 44.67 0.25
C PRO A 243 -20.39 45.07 -1.18
N HIS A 244 -21.59 44.72 -1.65
CA HIS A 244 -22.16 45.41 -2.81
C HIS A 244 -22.31 46.88 -2.38
N ARG A 245 -21.53 47.75 -2.98
CA ARG A 245 -21.79 49.18 -2.93
C ARG A 245 -23.10 49.42 -3.72
N PRO A 246 -23.96 50.33 -3.22
CA PRO A 246 -25.15 50.74 -3.95
C PRO A 246 -24.80 51.43 -5.25
#